data_c803d9c0c7d01dd9ab66fea1c1a04fbb
#
_entry.id   c803d9c0c7d01dd9ab66fea1c1a04fbb
#
_cell.length_a   1.000
_cell.length_b   1.000
_cell.length_c   1.000
_cell.angle_alpha   90.00
_cell.angle_beta   90.00
_cell.angle_gamma   90.00
#
_symmetry.space_group_name_H-M   'P 1'
#
loop_
_entity.id
_entity.type
_entity.pdbx_description
1 polymer ?
#
loop_
_entity_poly.entity_id
_entity_poly.type
_entity_poly.pdbx_seq_one_letter_code
_entity_poly.pdbx_strand_id
1 'polypeptide(L)'
;MRRSIMASSIGMIFLASVVAGCGGSSSSSKTTVANGGDITVPLSTGTEIAVRAADTSATTQTLVATPLTAPVGDVTFTLTNAGTKTHEMIILKTEDAIDKLVIGADNKVSEAASVGEISETPSGKVVTKTFTLAAGNYILVCNIEKHYAQGMRTAFVVK
;
A
#
# COMPACT_ATOMS: atom_id res chain seq x y z
N MET A 1 2.55 -40.95 -35.84
CA MET A 1 1.31 -41.02 -36.66
C MET A 1 0.49 -39.79 -36.35
N ARG A 2 0.45 -38.86 -37.33
CA ARG A 2 -0.71 -38.34 -38.10
C ARG A 2 -1.79 -37.69 -37.17
N ARG A 3 -2.30 -36.46 -37.36
CA ARG A 3 -2.39 -35.41 -38.43
C ARG A 3 -2.94 -34.19 -37.76
N SER A 4 -2.44 -32.98 -37.90
CA SER A 4 -2.78 -31.88 -38.83
C SER A 4 -4.26 -31.74 -39.22
N ILE A 5 -4.85 -30.55 -39.02
CA ILE A 5 -5.75 -29.77 -39.88
C ILE A 5 -5.92 -28.43 -39.14
N MET A 6 -5.42 -27.25 -39.51
CA MET A 6 -5.74 -26.31 -40.59
C MET A 6 -7.21 -25.90 -40.74
N ALA A 7 -7.49 -24.59 -40.53
CA ALA A 7 -8.25 -23.68 -41.41
C ALA A 7 -8.55 -22.41 -40.61
N SER A 8 -8.04 -21.27 -40.97
CA SER A 8 -8.35 -20.35 -42.09
C SER A 8 -9.49 -19.38 -41.78
N SER A 9 -9.10 -18.13 -41.62
CA SER A 9 -9.52 -16.89 -42.30
C SER A 9 -10.87 -16.25 -42.02
N ILE A 10 -10.81 -14.95 -41.89
CA ILE A 10 -11.44 -13.79 -42.57
C ILE A 10 -11.55 -12.70 -41.49
N GLY A 11 -10.88 -11.64 -41.42
CA GLY A 11 -10.69 -10.51 -42.26
C GLY A 11 -11.92 -9.59 -42.25
N MET A 12 -11.89 -8.53 -41.39
CA MET A 12 -12.75 -7.36 -41.65
C MET A 12 -12.03 -6.09 -41.21
N ILE A 13 -11.60 -5.35 -42.25
CA ILE A 13 -11.04 -4.00 -42.17
C ILE A 13 -12.21 -3.03 -42.04
N PHE A 14 -12.17 -2.13 -41.06
CA PHE A 14 -12.94 -0.88 -41.09
C PHE A 14 -12.01 0.32 -40.87
N LEU A 15 -12.09 1.17 -41.90
CA LEU A 15 -11.35 2.42 -42.08
C LEU A 15 -11.87 3.52 -41.16
N ALA A 16 -10.91 4.28 -40.66
CA ALA A 16 -10.79 5.71 -40.42
C ALA A 16 -12.02 6.56 -40.04
N SER A 17 -11.87 7.31 -38.93
CA SER A 17 -12.14 8.77 -38.98
C SER A 17 -11.32 9.47 -37.90
N VAL A 18 -10.38 10.31 -38.34
CA VAL A 18 -9.62 11.27 -37.55
C VAL A 18 -10.54 12.46 -37.26
N VAL A 19 -10.71 12.80 -35.96
CA VAL A 19 -11.17 14.13 -35.55
C VAL A 19 -10.17 14.66 -34.54
N ALA A 20 -9.40 15.65 -34.97
CA ALA A 20 -8.57 16.49 -34.11
C ALA A 20 -9.48 17.45 -33.36
N GLY A 21 -9.40 17.45 -32.03
CA GLY A 21 -10.06 18.43 -31.14
C GLY A 21 -9.15 18.69 -29.95
N CYS A 22 -8.38 19.78 -30.02
CA CYS A 22 -7.72 20.38 -28.86
C CYS A 22 -8.77 20.93 -27.90
N GLY A 23 -8.68 20.58 -26.62
CA GLY A 23 -9.47 21.19 -25.55
C GLY A 23 -9.07 20.56 -24.22
N GLY A 24 -8.23 21.25 -23.43
CA GLY A 24 -7.91 20.84 -22.08
C GLY A 24 -9.16 20.80 -21.22
N SER A 25 -9.36 19.73 -20.52
CA SER A 25 -10.30 19.64 -19.39
C SER A 25 -9.92 18.46 -18.51
N SER A 26 -9.79 18.76 -17.25
CA SER A 26 -9.63 17.83 -16.14
C SER A 26 -10.56 16.62 -16.31
N SER A 27 -10.01 15.43 -16.54
CA SER A 27 -10.82 14.22 -16.64
C SER A 27 -11.21 13.73 -15.27
N SER A 28 -12.40 14.12 -14.81
CA SER A 28 -13.15 13.41 -13.78
C SER A 28 -13.56 12.06 -14.34
N SER A 29 -12.93 11.00 -13.90
CA SER A 29 -13.30 9.64 -14.28
C SER A 29 -14.62 9.27 -13.63
N LYS A 30 -15.72 9.38 -14.39
CA LYS A 30 -17.06 8.97 -13.97
C LYS A 30 -17.22 7.47 -14.26
N THR A 31 -17.12 6.64 -13.24
CA THR A 31 -17.47 5.21 -13.36
C THR A 31 -18.98 5.05 -13.20
N THR A 32 -19.67 4.76 -14.28
CA THR A 32 -21.11 4.50 -14.28
C THR A 32 -21.35 3.02 -14.00
N VAL A 33 -21.90 2.69 -12.85
CA VAL A 33 -22.42 1.35 -12.56
C VAL A 33 -23.93 1.35 -12.87
N ALA A 34 -24.35 0.47 -13.75
CA ALA A 34 -25.76 0.35 -14.14
C ALA A 34 -26.55 -0.28 -12.98
N ASN A 35 -27.09 0.56 -12.12
CA ASN A 35 -28.32 0.41 -11.34
C ASN A 35 -28.50 1.67 -10.48
N GLY A 36 -29.28 2.60 -10.95
CA GLY A 36 -30.07 3.64 -10.31
C GLY A 36 -29.67 4.22 -8.96
N GLY A 37 -28.39 4.57 -8.73
CA GLY A 37 -27.95 5.34 -7.59
C GLY A 37 -26.68 6.08 -7.93
N ASP A 38 -26.71 7.41 -7.93
CA ASP A 38 -25.52 8.24 -8.07
C ASP A 38 -24.72 8.13 -6.75
N ILE A 39 -23.84 7.13 -6.68
CA ILE A 39 -22.90 7.01 -5.56
C ILE A 39 -21.71 7.91 -5.89
N THR A 40 -21.76 9.16 -5.48
CA THR A 40 -20.56 9.99 -5.36
C THR A 40 -19.69 9.39 -4.26
N VAL A 41 -18.80 8.47 -4.62
CA VAL A 41 -17.72 8.09 -3.73
C VAL A 41 -16.82 9.32 -3.60
N PRO A 42 -16.68 9.92 -2.42
CA PRO A 42 -15.73 11.02 -2.26
C PRO A 42 -14.35 10.49 -2.64
N LEU A 43 -13.73 11.09 -3.64
CA LEU A 43 -12.35 10.83 -3.99
C LEU A 43 -11.53 11.21 -2.75
N SER A 44 -10.95 10.22 -2.07
CA SER A 44 -10.01 10.50 -0.99
C SER A 44 -8.89 11.35 -1.57
N THR A 45 -8.77 12.59 -1.13
CA THR A 45 -7.68 13.49 -1.52
C THR A 45 -6.38 13.18 -0.77
N GLY A 46 -6.38 12.09 0.01
CA GLY A 46 -5.24 11.63 0.80
C GLY A 46 -4.13 11.05 -0.07
N THR A 47 -2.91 11.16 0.43
CA THR A 47 -1.74 10.55 -0.21
C THR A 47 -1.75 9.04 -0.01
N GLU A 48 -1.65 8.30 -1.10
CA GLU A 48 -1.59 6.84 -1.08
C GLU A 48 -0.15 6.35 -0.86
N ILE A 49 0.03 5.45 0.11
CA ILE A 49 1.31 4.80 0.44
C ILE A 49 1.13 3.30 0.34
N ALA A 50 1.82 2.68 -0.62
CA ALA A 50 1.90 1.23 -0.69
C ALA A 50 2.89 0.71 0.35
N VAL A 51 2.46 -0.26 1.17
CA VAL A 51 3.32 -0.93 2.16
C VAL A 51 3.34 -2.42 1.85
N ARG A 52 4.53 -2.97 1.75
CA ARG A 52 4.72 -4.40 1.50
C ARG A 52 5.45 -5.04 2.67
N ALA A 53 4.82 -6.00 3.31
CA ALA A 53 5.40 -6.88 4.30
C ALA A 53 5.80 -8.21 3.64
N ALA A 54 6.99 -8.74 3.95
CA ALA A 54 7.45 -10.01 3.38
C ALA A 54 8.46 -10.72 4.28
N ASP A 55 8.44 -12.06 4.24
CA ASP A 55 9.47 -12.92 4.81
C ASP A 55 10.52 -13.19 3.73
N THR A 56 11.75 -12.72 3.93
CA THR A 56 12.86 -12.96 2.99
C THR A 56 13.66 -14.20 3.38
N SER A 57 13.60 -14.57 4.66
CA SER A 57 14.18 -15.82 5.19
C SER A 57 13.48 -16.17 6.52
N ALA A 58 13.91 -17.26 7.16
CA ALA A 58 13.41 -17.64 8.50
C ALA A 58 13.68 -16.57 9.57
N THR A 59 14.74 -15.76 9.40
CA THR A 59 15.22 -14.77 10.38
C THR A 59 15.30 -13.35 9.84
N THR A 60 14.94 -13.13 8.58
CA THR A 60 14.97 -11.80 7.95
C THR A 60 13.62 -11.51 7.32
N GLN A 61 13.07 -10.36 7.67
CA GLN A 61 11.78 -9.91 7.20
C GLN A 61 11.86 -8.44 6.78
N THR A 62 10.96 -7.99 5.96
CA THR A 62 10.96 -6.63 5.44
C THR A 62 9.58 -5.98 5.55
N LEU A 63 9.58 -4.69 5.86
CA LEU A 63 8.43 -3.81 5.74
C LEU A 63 8.89 -2.62 4.89
N VAL A 64 8.35 -2.47 3.69
CA VAL A 64 8.78 -1.44 2.72
C VAL A 64 7.60 -0.56 2.37
N ALA A 65 7.75 0.75 2.54
CA ALA A 65 6.75 1.74 2.14
C ALA A 65 7.19 2.50 0.87
N THR A 66 6.24 2.86 0.02
CA THR A 66 6.47 3.64 -1.19
C THR A 66 5.27 4.54 -1.47
N PRO A 67 5.45 5.88 -1.58
CA PRO A 67 6.66 6.66 -1.25
C PRO A 67 7.00 6.65 0.24
N LEU A 68 8.19 7.16 0.61
CA LEU A 68 8.65 7.28 2.01
C LEU A 68 8.27 8.63 2.65
N THR A 69 7.52 9.46 1.95
CA THR A 69 7.09 10.77 2.43
C THR A 69 5.64 11.05 2.01
N ALA A 70 4.93 11.84 2.83
CA ALA A 70 3.62 12.37 2.52
C ALA A 70 3.49 13.84 2.94
N PRO A 71 2.55 14.62 2.37
CA PRO A 71 2.13 15.88 2.93
C PRO A 71 1.35 15.66 4.24
N VAL A 72 1.26 16.73 5.04
CA VAL A 72 0.42 16.77 6.25
C VAL A 72 -1.05 16.54 5.87
N GLY A 73 -1.76 15.78 6.68
CA GLY A 73 -3.19 15.48 6.49
C GLY A 73 -3.47 13.99 6.36
N ASP A 74 -4.45 13.64 5.56
CA ASP A 74 -4.89 12.26 5.40
C ASP A 74 -3.91 11.47 4.53
N VAL A 75 -3.38 10.39 5.11
CA VAL A 75 -2.45 9.45 4.48
C VAL A 75 -3.09 8.07 4.50
N THR A 76 -3.28 7.50 3.33
CA THR A 76 -3.87 6.17 3.16
C THR A 76 -2.78 5.14 2.93
N PHE A 77 -2.62 4.23 3.88
CA PHE A 77 -1.69 3.11 3.76
C PHE A 77 -2.41 1.87 3.26
N THR A 78 -1.86 1.22 2.25
CA THR A 78 -2.30 -0.09 1.76
C THR A 78 -1.23 -1.13 2.09
N LEU A 79 -1.45 -1.88 3.17
CA LEU A 79 -0.58 -2.97 3.58
C LEU A 79 -0.89 -4.23 2.79
N THR A 80 0.08 -4.70 2.02
CA THR A 80 0.06 -6.01 1.35
C THR A 80 0.96 -6.97 2.09
N ASN A 81 0.40 -8.00 2.70
CA ASN A 81 1.18 -9.09 3.26
C ASN A 81 1.54 -10.10 2.17
N ALA A 82 2.75 -9.98 1.65
CA ALA A 82 3.32 -10.89 0.65
C ALA A 82 4.23 -11.97 1.28
N GLY A 83 4.25 -12.05 2.62
CA GLY A 83 4.94 -13.08 3.37
C GLY A 83 4.07 -14.31 3.62
N THR A 84 4.63 -15.29 4.34
CA THR A 84 3.94 -16.51 4.76
C THR A 84 3.41 -16.43 6.18
N LYS A 85 3.95 -15.49 6.98
CA LYS A 85 3.52 -15.22 8.36
C LYS A 85 2.48 -14.10 8.39
N THR A 86 1.82 -13.94 9.53
CA THR A 86 1.00 -12.75 9.81
C THR A 86 1.92 -11.55 10.06
N HIS A 87 1.53 -10.38 9.54
CA HIS A 87 2.22 -9.11 9.74
C HIS A 87 1.22 -8.01 10.09
N GLU A 88 1.72 -6.95 10.70
CA GLU A 88 0.98 -5.74 11.02
C GLU A 88 1.80 -4.51 10.63
N MET A 89 1.20 -3.33 10.73
CA MET A 89 1.92 -2.07 10.58
C MET A 89 1.46 -1.09 11.66
N ILE A 90 2.37 -0.73 12.56
CA ILE A 90 2.17 0.32 13.57
C ILE A 90 2.92 1.57 13.11
N ILE A 91 2.32 2.74 13.29
CA ILE A 91 2.88 4.04 12.96
C ILE A 91 3.33 4.70 14.25
N LEU A 92 4.63 4.76 14.48
CA LEU A 92 5.23 5.41 15.66
C LEU A 92 5.71 6.80 15.28
N LYS A 93 5.25 7.85 15.99
CA LYS A 93 5.79 9.21 15.83
C LYS A 93 6.99 9.37 16.77
N THR A 94 8.19 9.52 16.22
CA THR A 94 9.42 9.57 17.02
C THR A 94 10.56 10.25 16.28
N GLU A 95 11.48 10.83 17.03
CA GLU A 95 12.76 11.36 16.51
C GLU A 95 13.91 10.33 16.61
N ASP A 96 13.63 9.14 17.14
CA ASP A 96 14.63 8.09 17.23
C ASP A 96 15.06 7.58 15.84
N ALA A 97 16.29 7.13 15.74
CA ALA A 97 16.74 6.46 14.53
C ALA A 97 16.04 5.11 14.39
N ILE A 98 15.77 4.71 13.14
CA ILE A 98 15.00 3.50 12.78
C ILE A 98 15.49 2.20 13.42
N ASP A 99 16.76 2.13 13.79
CA ASP A 99 17.42 0.95 14.39
C ASP A 99 17.68 1.10 15.90
N LYS A 100 17.17 2.17 16.53
CA LYS A 100 17.46 2.52 17.93
C LYS A 100 16.28 2.37 18.88
N LEU A 101 15.12 1.94 18.40
CA LEU A 101 14.01 1.66 19.29
C LEU A 101 14.38 0.53 20.27
N VAL A 102 14.08 0.74 21.55
CA VAL A 102 14.37 -0.23 22.60
C VAL A 102 13.43 -1.43 22.49
N ILE A 103 14.03 -2.62 22.40
CA ILE A 103 13.30 -3.88 22.40
C ILE A 103 13.10 -4.35 23.84
N GLY A 104 11.84 -4.57 24.21
CA GLY A 104 11.46 -5.08 25.53
C GLY A 104 11.76 -6.58 25.71
N ALA A 105 11.52 -7.07 26.91
CA ALA A 105 11.68 -8.49 27.26
C ALA A 105 10.73 -9.42 26.47
N ASP A 106 9.65 -8.88 25.96
CA ASP A 106 8.65 -9.52 25.07
C ASP A 106 9.08 -9.55 23.58
N ASN A 107 10.31 -9.10 23.28
CA ASN A 107 10.85 -8.96 21.92
C ASN A 107 10.05 -7.99 21.02
N LYS A 108 9.38 -7.01 21.61
CA LYS A 108 8.63 -5.95 20.95
C LYS A 108 9.21 -4.57 21.29
N VAL A 109 8.92 -3.58 20.46
CA VAL A 109 9.22 -2.18 20.78
C VAL A 109 8.02 -1.53 21.50
N SER A 110 8.27 -0.46 22.24
CA SER A 110 7.19 0.29 22.90
C SER A 110 6.25 0.93 21.89
N GLU A 111 4.96 0.80 22.11
CA GLU A 111 3.91 1.43 21.29
C GLU A 111 3.40 2.75 21.87
N ALA A 112 4.04 3.27 22.94
CA ALA A 112 3.60 4.51 23.59
C ALA A 112 3.56 5.73 22.65
N ALA A 113 4.35 5.71 21.57
CA ALA A 113 4.37 6.73 20.52
C ALA A 113 3.47 6.38 19.32
N SER A 114 2.63 5.34 19.40
CA SER A 114 1.75 4.94 18.31
C SER A 114 0.67 6.02 18.06
N VAL A 115 0.51 6.35 16.79
CA VAL A 115 -0.54 7.25 16.29
C VAL A 115 -1.55 6.52 15.42
N GLY A 116 -1.34 5.24 15.16
CA GLY A 116 -2.25 4.39 14.40
C GLY A 116 -1.64 3.07 14.02
N GLU A 117 -2.51 2.13 13.61
CA GLU A 117 -2.09 0.80 13.20
C GLU A 117 -2.99 0.20 12.11
N ILE A 118 -2.43 -0.64 11.28
CA ILE A 118 -3.12 -1.71 10.55
C ILE A 118 -2.81 -2.99 11.30
N SER A 119 -3.84 -3.55 11.92
CA SER A 119 -3.71 -4.73 12.79
C SER A 119 -3.26 -5.98 12.02
N GLU A 120 -3.05 -7.06 12.72
CA GLU A 120 -2.59 -8.35 12.20
C GLU A 120 -3.30 -8.73 10.89
N THR A 121 -2.51 -8.77 9.81
CA THR A 121 -2.93 -9.06 8.45
C THR A 121 -2.38 -10.44 8.05
N PRO A 122 -3.21 -11.46 7.83
CA PRO A 122 -2.76 -12.79 7.43
C PRO A 122 -2.04 -12.80 6.08
N SER A 123 -1.25 -13.84 5.83
CA SER A 123 -0.57 -14.09 4.55
C SER A 123 -1.50 -13.92 3.34
N GLY A 124 -1.04 -13.22 2.32
CA GLY A 124 -1.76 -12.97 1.07
C GLY A 124 -2.90 -11.95 1.17
N LYS A 125 -3.12 -11.33 2.33
CA LYS A 125 -4.17 -10.32 2.51
C LYS A 125 -3.64 -8.91 2.26
N VAL A 126 -4.58 -8.04 1.88
CA VAL A 126 -4.37 -6.61 1.68
C VAL A 126 -5.36 -5.86 2.55
N VAL A 127 -4.87 -4.88 3.31
CA VAL A 127 -5.69 -4.02 4.18
C VAL A 127 -5.33 -2.56 3.90
N THR A 128 -6.33 -1.73 3.70
CA THR A 128 -6.17 -0.28 3.49
C THR A 128 -6.78 0.48 4.65
N LYS A 129 -6.06 1.48 5.16
CA LYS A 129 -6.54 2.35 6.25
C LYS A 129 -5.96 3.75 6.10
N THR A 130 -6.77 4.76 6.38
CA THR A 130 -6.39 6.18 6.34
C THR A 130 -6.15 6.70 7.76
N PHE A 131 -5.10 7.50 7.92
CA PHE A 131 -4.74 8.17 9.16
C PHE A 131 -4.46 9.64 8.89
N THR A 132 -4.94 10.53 9.74
CA THR A 132 -4.59 11.95 9.68
C THR A 132 -3.27 12.16 10.42
N LEU A 133 -2.19 12.48 9.68
CA LEU A 133 -0.86 12.62 10.22
C LEU A 133 -0.40 14.09 10.21
N ALA A 134 0.18 14.53 11.32
CA ALA A 134 0.84 15.84 11.44
C ALA A 134 2.26 15.76 10.88
N ALA A 135 2.87 16.92 10.59
CA ALA A 135 4.28 16.98 10.23
C ALA A 135 5.17 16.31 11.30
N GLY A 136 6.20 15.60 10.87
CA GLY A 136 7.15 14.95 11.74
C GLY A 136 7.80 13.72 11.14
N ASN A 137 8.68 13.10 11.95
CA ASN A 137 9.32 11.83 11.66
C ASN A 137 8.53 10.68 12.25
N TYR A 138 8.46 9.60 11.51
CA TYR A 138 7.73 8.39 11.86
C TYR A 138 8.56 7.15 11.55
N ILE A 139 8.30 6.09 12.31
CA ILE A 139 8.79 4.76 11.98
C ILE A 139 7.56 3.85 11.83
N LEU A 140 7.46 3.20 10.68
CA LEU A 140 6.50 2.12 10.45
C LEU A 140 7.16 0.82 10.90
N VAL A 141 6.51 0.07 11.76
CA VAL A 141 7.04 -1.20 12.31
C VAL A 141 6.01 -2.31 12.25
N CYS A 142 6.45 -3.55 12.06
CA CYS A 142 5.67 -4.72 12.48
C CYS A 142 6.14 -5.10 13.88
N ASN A 143 5.26 -5.02 14.87
CA ASN A 143 5.59 -5.22 16.27
C ASN A 143 5.16 -6.61 16.81
N ILE A 144 4.88 -7.56 15.91
CA ILE A 144 4.79 -8.96 16.27
C ILE A 144 6.15 -9.41 16.82
N GLU A 145 6.16 -10.29 17.83
CA GLU A 145 7.36 -10.73 18.52
C GLU A 145 8.53 -11.02 17.57
N LYS A 146 9.66 -10.35 17.80
CA LYS A 146 10.92 -10.41 17.00
C LYS A 146 10.90 -9.76 15.62
N HIS A 147 9.71 -9.41 15.06
CA HIS A 147 9.65 -8.92 13.67
C HIS A 147 10.41 -7.61 13.46
N TYR A 148 10.34 -6.67 14.42
CA TYR A 148 11.16 -5.46 14.37
C TYR A 148 12.66 -5.79 14.34
N ALA A 149 13.14 -6.68 15.22
CA ALA A 149 14.54 -7.11 15.27
C ALA A 149 14.98 -7.82 13.98
N GLN A 150 14.06 -8.51 13.31
CA GLN A 150 14.30 -9.22 12.04
C GLN A 150 14.25 -8.29 10.81
N GLY A 151 14.02 -6.98 11.00
CA GLY A 151 14.13 -5.98 9.95
C GLY A 151 12.82 -5.32 9.51
N MET A 152 11.67 -5.64 10.12
CA MET A 152 10.38 -5.06 9.74
C MET A 152 10.19 -3.65 10.28
N ARG A 153 10.90 -2.71 9.68
CA ARG A 153 10.84 -1.30 10.02
C ARG A 153 11.18 -0.41 8.82
N THR A 154 10.54 0.73 8.71
CA THR A 154 10.75 1.70 7.63
C THR A 154 10.61 3.12 8.18
N ALA A 155 11.57 4.00 7.89
CA ALA A 155 11.44 5.42 8.19
C ALA A 155 10.45 6.07 7.24
N PHE A 156 9.63 6.99 7.76
CA PHE A 156 8.61 7.70 7.00
C PHE A 156 8.53 9.16 7.47
N VAL A 157 8.36 10.11 6.55
CA VAL A 157 8.36 11.54 6.88
C VAL A 157 7.10 12.20 6.37
N VAL A 158 6.44 12.98 7.24
CA VAL A 158 5.31 13.83 6.87
C VAL A 158 5.76 15.30 6.92
N LYS A 159 5.58 16.05 5.79
CA LYS A 159 6.06 17.44 5.64
C LYS A 159 5.21 18.27 4.69
#